data_3b3c55fb8080c19f8d0afd15d1d28804
#
_entry.id   3b3c55fb8080c19f8d0afd15d1d28804
#
_cell.length_a   1.000
_cell.length_b   1.000
_cell.length_c   1.000
_cell.angle_alpha   90.00
_cell.angle_beta   90.00
_cell.angle_gamma   90.00
#
_symmetry.space_group_name_H-M   'P 1'
#
loop_
_entity.id
_entity.type
_entity.pdbx_description
1 polymer ?
#
loop_
_entity_poly.entity_id
_entity_poly.type
_entity_poly.pdbx_seq_one_letter_code
_entity_poly.pdbx_strand_id
1 'polypeptide(L)'
;VTGADGNSLAGTWSFTGKNIIPTVNNKGYQAVFTPDDANNYSTVTRTITVKVTKATPVIAEKPTAGALTYGQELSDSTLTGGKAVYQTADGTEITGAFAWKNSSIKPTAADSQKTEYDVTFTPSDKDNYNAVDTKLALTVNKAAQAPNIPQATMAPAHSTKKVGDIMLPDGWSWQEDNKDTALVVGMAVTANAFYTGADKGNYETESVSITITRSKCDHTHTEIRNQWEATCKKEGYTGDTYCKDCGEKLAAGTTIEKKPHKVGTPATCVSKAVCSVCSETFGEVDATNHVHTTVKNRKEATCTQTGYAGDTYCTDCDKLLSTGKELAALGHDYKATV
;
A
#
# COMPACT_ATOMS: atom_id res chain seq x y z
N VAL A 1 16.69 -67.05 37.30
CA VAL A 1 17.99 -67.73 37.12
C VAL A 1 17.73 -69.22 37.24
N THR A 2 18.32 -69.98 36.37
CA THR A 2 18.21 -71.44 36.37
C THR A 2 19.51 -72.05 36.84
N GLY A 3 19.42 -73.10 37.67
CA GLY A 3 20.57 -73.89 38.14
C GLY A 3 21.08 -74.79 37.06
N ALA A 4 22.18 -75.51 37.33
CA ALA A 4 22.80 -76.51 36.40
C ALA A 4 21.84 -77.66 36.07
N ASP A 5 20.85 -77.93 36.89
CA ASP A 5 19.85 -78.96 36.71
C ASP A 5 18.62 -78.48 35.87
N GLY A 6 18.70 -77.23 35.35
CA GLY A 6 17.60 -76.62 34.59
C GLY A 6 16.41 -76.10 35.41
N ASN A 7 16.44 -76.28 36.73
CA ASN A 7 15.37 -75.80 37.64
C ASN A 7 15.59 -74.35 38.02
N SER A 8 14.48 -73.67 38.44
CA SER A 8 14.55 -72.32 38.98
C SER A 8 15.36 -72.30 40.29
N LEU A 9 16.36 -71.41 40.35
CA LEU A 9 17.20 -71.25 41.52
C LEU A 9 16.64 -70.15 42.44
N ALA A 10 16.45 -70.49 43.72
CA ALA A 10 16.02 -69.56 44.74
C ALA A 10 17.12 -68.58 45.06
N GLY A 11 16.77 -67.33 45.30
CA GLY A 11 17.69 -66.25 45.61
C GLY A 11 17.07 -64.87 45.42
N THR A 12 17.83 -63.83 45.65
CA THR A 12 17.37 -62.43 45.59
C THR A 12 18.14 -61.61 44.58
N TRP A 13 17.43 -60.73 43.88
CA TRP A 13 17.98 -59.72 43.00
C TRP A 13 18.18 -58.39 43.75
N SER A 14 19.32 -57.78 43.61
CA SER A 14 19.58 -56.43 44.08
C SER A 14 20.35 -55.61 43.08
N PHE A 15 20.06 -54.34 42.94
CA PHE A 15 20.90 -53.44 42.16
C PHE A 15 22.22 -53.15 42.88
N THR A 16 23.32 -53.10 42.13
CA THR A 16 24.64 -52.83 42.71
C THR A 16 24.81 -51.40 43.20
N GLY A 17 24.05 -50.46 42.64
CA GLY A 17 24.03 -49.06 43.07
C GLY A 17 22.74 -48.72 43.84
N LYS A 18 22.82 -48.63 45.19
CA LYS A 18 21.64 -48.43 46.02
C LYS A 18 21.00 -47.04 45.93
N ASN A 19 21.72 -46.01 45.44
CA ASN A 19 21.26 -44.61 45.43
C ASN A 19 21.32 -43.97 44.02
N ILE A 20 21.30 -44.79 42.95
CA ILE A 20 21.30 -44.29 41.61
C ILE A 20 19.87 -43.87 41.26
N ILE A 21 19.68 -42.59 40.87
CA ILE A 21 18.42 -42.10 40.29
C ILE A 21 18.43 -42.48 38.79
N PRO A 22 17.52 -43.33 38.34
CA PRO A 22 17.50 -43.74 36.93
C PRO A 22 17.19 -42.58 36.01
N THR A 23 17.90 -42.44 34.89
CA THR A 23 17.66 -41.43 33.87
C THR A 23 16.81 -41.97 32.75
N VAL A 24 16.14 -41.08 31.97
CA VAL A 24 15.27 -41.48 30.86
C VAL A 24 16.05 -42.25 29.79
N ASN A 25 17.27 -41.83 29.48
CA ASN A 25 18.11 -42.42 28.43
C ASN A 25 19.08 -43.47 28.98
N ASN A 26 18.74 -44.13 30.13
CA ASN A 26 19.62 -45.13 30.73
C ASN A 26 19.80 -46.35 29.81
N LYS A 27 21.02 -46.90 29.84
CA LYS A 27 21.35 -48.12 29.10
C LYS A 27 21.22 -49.35 29.96
N GLY A 28 20.58 -49.24 31.12
CA GLY A 28 20.40 -50.26 32.11
C GLY A 28 21.40 -50.14 33.26
N TYR A 29 21.01 -50.77 34.34
CA TYR A 29 21.75 -50.80 35.62
C TYR A 29 22.11 -52.23 35.96
N GLN A 30 23.24 -52.45 36.57
CA GLN A 30 23.67 -53.75 36.99
C GLN A 30 22.90 -54.25 38.18
N ALA A 31 22.29 -55.38 38.07
CA ALA A 31 21.68 -56.13 39.16
C ALA A 31 22.40 -57.44 39.36
N VAL A 32 22.56 -57.81 40.60
CA VAL A 32 23.21 -59.05 41.01
C VAL A 32 22.15 -59.99 41.63
N PHE A 33 22.08 -61.17 41.12
CA PHE A 33 21.36 -62.27 41.73
C PHE A 33 22.29 -62.96 42.75
N THR A 34 21.83 -63.03 43.98
CA THR A 34 22.51 -63.77 45.06
C THR A 34 21.69 -65.01 45.35
N PRO A 35 22.22 -66.19 45.04
CA PRO A 35 21.56 -67.46 45.34
C PRO A 35 21.45 -67.64 46.87
N ASP A 36 20.36 -68.28 47.32
CA ASP A 36 20.22 -68.66 48.73
C ASP A 36 21.25 -69.74 49.11
N ASP A 37 21.61 -70.64 48.19
CA ASP A 37 22.70 -71.63 48.34
C ASP A 37 24.00 -71.03 47.77
N ALA A 38 24.62 -70.16 48.54
CA ALA A 38 25.89 -69.52 48.20
C ALA A 38 27.09 -70.49 48.22
N ASN A 39 26.92 -71.70 48.73
CA ASN A 39 28.02 -72.73 48.76
C ASN A 39 28.19 -73.46 47.42
N ASN A 40 27.02 -73.62 46.72
CA ASN A 40 27.00 -74.34 45.48
C ASN A 40 26.84 -73.46 44.24
N TYR A 41 26.39 -72.23 44.40
CA TYR A 41 26.13 -71.34 43.28
C TYR A 41 26.80 -69.96 43.49
N SER A 42 27.41 -69.43 42.45
CA SER A 42 27.97 -68.11 42.46
C SER A 42 26.91 -67.05 42.10
N THR A 43 27.15 -65.79 42.52
CA THR A 43 26.32 -64.66 42.10
C THR A 43 26.39 -64.44 40.59
N VAL A 44 25.26 -63.96 40.00
CA VAL A 44 25.16 -63.62 38.58
C VAL A 44 24.79 -62.16 38.42
N THR A 45 25.56 -61.43 37.62
CA THR A 45 25.30 -60.05 37.30
C THR A 45 24.61 -59.92 35.94
N ARG A 46 23.59 -59.10 35.86
CA ARG A 46 22.86 -58.74 34.64
C ARG A 46 22.62 -57.23 34.55
N THR A 47 22.66 -56.72 33.32
CA THR A 47 22.20 -55.32 33.07
C THR A 47 20.70 -55.36 32.83
N ILE A 48 19.97 -54.62 33.65
CA ILE A 48 18.52 -54.50 33.58
C ILE A 48 18.18 -53.07 33.14
N THR A 49 17.48 -52.91 32.00
CA THR A 49 16.99 -51.62 31.53
C THR A 49 15.76 -51.25 32.34
N VAL A 50 15.78 -50.08 32.93
CA VAL A 50 14.66 -49.49 33.69
C VAL A 50 13.97 -48.51 32.78
N LYS A 51 12.66 -48.67 32.52
CA LYS A 51 11.87 -47.68 31.78
C LYS A 51 11.61 -46.48 32.65
N VAL A 52 12.14 -45.34 32.25
CA VAL A 52 11.95 -44.04 32.94
C VAL A 52 11.31 -43.09 31.99
N THR A 53 10.33 -42.31 32.45
CA THR A 53 9.69 -41.22 31.70
C THR A 53 10.15 -39.88 32.26
N LYS A 54 10.13 -38.85 31.43
CA LYS A 54 10.47 -37.50 31.91
C LYS A 54 9.53 -37.06 33.02
N ALA A 55 10.09 -36.45 34.01
CA ALA A 55 9.31 -35.81 35.05
C ALA A 55 8.87 -34.40 34.63
N THR A 56 7.70 -33.98 35.09
CA THR A 56 7.21 -32.61 34.84
C THR A 56 7.44 -31.79 36.12
N PRO A 57 8.25 -30.72 36.07
CA PRO A 57 8.44 -29.81 37.17
C PRO A 57 7.15 -29.12 37.63
N VAL A 58 7.13 -28.72 38.88
CA VAL A 58 6.09 -27.83 39.45
C VAL A 58 6.71 -26.45 39.63
N ILE A 59 6.00 -25.41 39.19
CA ILE A 59 6.41 -24.03 39.45
C ILE A 59 6.02 -23.69 40.90
N ALA A 60 7.00 -23.72 41.80
CA ALA A 60 6.82 -23.38 43.23
C ALA A 60 6.71 -21.87 43.41
N GLU A 61 7.49 -21.10 42.67
CA GLU A 61 7.45 -19.63 42.67
C GLU A 61 7.45 -19.14 41.24
N LYS A 62 6.50 -18.24 40.90
CA LYS A 62 6.48 -17.60 39.56
C LYS A 62 7.62 -16.58 39.48
N PRO A 63 8.24 -16.37 38.28
CA PRO A 63 9.17 -15.28 38.08
C PRO A 63 8.47 -13.93 38.18
N THR A 64 9.24 -12.87 38.37
CA THR A 64 8.78 -11.49 38.33
C THR A 64 9.12 -10.92 36.94
N ALA A 65 8.17 -10.22 36.32
CA ALA A 65 8.36 -9.55 35.04
C ALA A 65 8.72 -8.07 35.24
N GLY A 66 9.70 -7.58 34.51
CA GLY A 66 9.99 -6.16 34.41
C GLY A 66 8.81 -5.40 33.77
N ALA A 67 8.54 -4.18 34.25
CA ALA A 67 7.50 -3.33 33.69
C ALA A 67 7.82 -2.92 32.25
N LEU A 68 6.79 -2.85 31.43
CA LEU A 68 6.85 -2.33 30.05
C LEU A 68 6.22 -0.95 29.98
N THR A 69 6.58 -0.22 28.93
CA THR A 69 5.85 0.97 28.45
C THR A 69 5.11 0.59 27.17
N TYR A 70 3.91 1.09 26.98
CA TYR A 70 3.12 0.84 25.78
C TYR A 70 3.95 1.04 24.50
N GLY A 71 3.84 0.10 23.59
CA GLY A 71 4.62 0.02 22.36
C GLY A 71 5.78 -0.98 22.41
N GLN A 72 6.25 -1.34 23.60
CA GLN A 72 7.24 -2.40 23.82
C GLN A 72 6.62 -3.79 23.69
N GLU A 73 7.46 -4.77 23.41
CA GLU A 73 7.10 -6.19 23.32
C GLU A 73 7.40 -6.92 24.62
N LEU A 74 6.79 -8.10 24.84
CA LEU A 74 7.14 -8.96 25.99
C LEU A 74 8.63 -9.30 26.02
N SER A 75 9.30 -9.37 24.87
CA SER A 75 10.76 -9.54 24.77
C SER A 75 11.57 -8.47 25.52
N ASP A 76 11.02 -7.27 25.68
CA ASP A 76 11.67 -6.16 26.39
C ASP A 76 11.51 -6.28 27.91
N SER A 77 10.63 -7.16 28.38
CA SER A 77 10.40 -7.43 29.81
C SER A 77 11.28 -8.59 30.31
N THR A 78 12.25 -8.28 31.13
CA THR A 78 13.11 -9.29 31.75
C THR A 78 12.35 -10.07 32.79
N LEU A 79 12.42 -11.41 32.74
CA LEU A 79 11.95 -12.30 33.76
C LEU A 79 13.05 -12.56 34.79
N THR A 80 12.78 -12.35 36.06
CA THR A 80 13.75 -12.54 37.17
C THR A 80 13.15 -13.41 38.25
N GLY A 81 14.04 -14.17 38.93
CA GLY A 81 13.62 -15.09 40.00
C GLY A 81 12.79 -16.25 39.47
N GLY A 82 11.87 -16.71 40.28
CA GLY A 82 11.08 -17.92 40.01
C GLY A 82 11.81 -19.19 40.43
N LYS A 83 11.03 -20.22 40.76
CA LYS A 83 11.54 -21.52 41.22
C LYS A 83 10.70 -22.66 40.72
N ALA A 84 11.36 -23.62 40.07
CA ALA A 84 10.75 -24.89 39.70
C ALA A 84 11.33 -26.02 40.55
N VAL A 85 10.50 -26.92 40.97
CA VAL A 85 10.89 -28.04 41.85
C VAL A 85 10.41 -29.37 41.29
N TYR A 86 11.12 -30.43 41.60
CA TYR A 86 10.60 -31.77 41.41
C TYR A 86 9.57 -32.07 42.52
N GLN A 87 8.49 -32.69 42.17
CA GLN A 87 7.40 -33.04 43.09
C GLN A 87 7.80 -34.23 43.98
N THR A 88 8.82 -34.03 44.79
CA THR A 88 9.25 -34.95 45.81
C THR A 88 9.05 -34.31 47.19
N ALA A 89 9.10 -35.09 48.23
CA ALA A 89 8.91 -34.59 49.61
C ALA A 89 9.93 -33.51 50.06
N ASP A 90 11.08 -33.43 49.39
CA ASP A 90 12.16 -32.50 49.68
C ASP A 90 12.16 -31.21 48.83
N GLY A 91 11.26 -31.15 47.80
CA GLY A 91 11.15 -29.96 46.96
C GLY A 91 12.44 -29.59 46.23
N THR A 92 13.23 -30.56 45.79
CA THR A 92 14.51 -30.34 45.11
C THR A 92 14.35 -29.39 43.93
N GLU A 93 15.15 -28.31 43.95
CA GLU A 93 15.12 -27.31 42.89
C GLU A 93 15.66 -27.87 41.55
N ILE A 94 14.95 -27.57 40.48
CA ILE A 94 15.35 -27.90 39.13
C ILE A 94 15.89 -26.65 38.47
N THR A 95 17.15 -26.66 38.06
CA THR A 95 17.78 -25.57 37.31
C THR A 95 17.19 -25.45 35.92
N GLY A 96 16.97 -24.22 35.46
CA GLY A 96 16.42 -23.92 34.18
C GLY A 96 16.22 -22.43 33.97
N ALA A 97 15.48 -22.08 32.91
CA ALA A 97 15.20 -20.68 32.57
C ALA A 97 13.72 -20.47 32.25
N PHE A 98 13.19 -19.33 32.69
CA PHE A 98 11.88 -18.83 32.30
C PHE A 98 11.99 -17.94 31.07
N ALA A 99 11.08 -18.11 30.12
CA ALA A 99 10.99 -17.27 28.93
C ALA A 99 9.52 -17.05 28.55
N TRP A 100 9.22 -15.90 27.98
CA TRP A 100 7.91 -15.64 27.39
C TRP A 100 7.67 -16.61 26.23
N LYS A 101 6.50 -17.25 26.20
CA LYS A 101 6.15 -18.22 25.16
C LYS A 101 5.93 -17.54 23.80
N ASN A 102 5.36 -16.36 23.81
CA ASN A 102 5.24 -15.49 22.64
C ASN A 102 5.78 -14.10 23.00
N SER A 103 7.04 -13.88 22.70
CA SER A 103 7.77 -12.66 23.09
C SER A 103 7.44 -11.42 22.25
N SER A 104 6.75 -11.56 21.10
CA SER A 104 6.39 -10.45 20.21
C SER A 104 5.05 -9.79 20.52
N ILE A 105 4.34 -10.25 21.56
CA ILE A 105 3.10 -9.60 21.99
C ILE A 105 3.43 -8.20 22.53
N LYS A 106 2.62 -7.21 22.11
CA LYS A 106 2.65 -5.82 22.59
C LYS A 106 1.46 -5.56 23.50
N PRO A 107 1.64 -5.64 24.82
CA PRO A 107 0.55 -5.39 25.76
C PRO A 107 0.10 -3.93 25.73
N THR A 108 -1.18 -3.69 26.04
CA THR A 108 -1.73 -2.34 26.21
C THR A 108 -1.67 -1.92 27.68
N ALA A 109 -1.78 -0.63 27.95
CA ALA A 109 -1.88 -0.14 29.33
C ALA A 109 -3.13 -0.67 30.06
N ALA A 110 -4.20 -0.98 29.32
CA ALA A 110 -5.41 -1.60 29.85
C ALA A 110 -5.20 -3.05 30.32
N ASP A 111 -4.20 -3.74 29.76
CA ASP A 111 -3.82 -5.11 30.12
C ASP A 111 -2.99 -5.16 31.43
N SER A 112 -2.47 -4.02 31.87
CA SER A 112 -1.60 -3.91 33.05
C SER A 112 -2.23 -4.60 34.25
N GLN A 113 -1.54 -5.63 34.81
CA GLN A 113 -1.95 -6.46 35.93
C GLN A 113 -3.31 -7.18 35.78
N LYS A 114 -3.89 -7.18 34.59
CA LYS A 114 -5.19 -7.82 34.32
C LYS A 114 -5.07 -9.00 33.37
N THR A 115 -4.22 -8.85 32.35
CA THR A 115 -4.01 -9.89 31.35
C THR A 115 -2.78 -10.72 31.71
N GLU A 116 -2.93 -12.03 31.73
CA GLU A 116 -1.82 -12.95 31.94
C GLU A 116 -1.30 -13.50 30.60
N TYR A 117 0.02 -13.58 30.50
CA TYR A 117 0.74 -14.08 29.33
C TYR A 117 1.46 -15.37 29.66
N ASP A 118 1.56 -16.28 28.69
CA ASP A 118 2.19 -17.58 28.87
C ASP A 118 3.72 -17.44 29.01
N VAL A 119 4.26 -18.08 30.01
CA VAL A 119 5.69 -18.21 30.31
C VAL A 119 6.04 -19.68 30.37
N THR A 120 7.09 -20.09 29.69
CA THR A 120 7.60 -21.44 29.70
C THR A 120 8.86 -21.52 30.56
N PHE A 121 8.86 -22.42 31.55
CA PHE A 121 10.09 -22.86 32.22
C PHE A 121 10.68 -24.00 31.40
N THR A 122 11.93 -23.85 30.99
CA THR A 122 12.71 -24.88 30.29
C THR A 122 13.81 -25.37 31.21
N PRO A 123 13.73 -26.62 31.70
CA PRO A 123 14.80 -27.21 32.50
C PRO A 123 16.12 -27.28 31.76
N SER A 124 17.24 -27.12 32.47
CA SER A 124 18.59 -27.35 31.91
C SER A 124 18.80 -28.80 31.53
N ASP A 125 18.28 -29.73 32.33
CA ASP A 125 18.24 -31.17 32.02
C ASP A 125 16.97 -31.54 31.23
N LYS A 126 17.02 -31.29 29.92
CA LYS A 126 15.92 -31.59 28.97
C LYS A 126 15.71 -33.07 28.74
N ASP A 127 16.67 -33.92 29.11
CA ASP A 127 16.57 -35.36 28.93
C ASP A 127 15.66 -35.99 29.97
N ASN A 128 15.70 -35.52 31.21
CA ASN A 128 14.96 -36.06 32.34
C ASN A 128 13.71 -35.27 32.70
N TYR A 129 13.58 -34.02 32.25
CA TYR A 129 12.45 -33.16 32.60
C TYR A 129 11.74 -32.59 31.39
N ASN A 130 10.42 -32.44 31.51
CA ASN A 130 9.59 -31.72 30.58
C ASN A 130 9.68 -30.23 30.85
N ALA A 131 9.50 -29.39 29.79
CA ALA A 131 9.19 -27.99 29.99
C ALA A 131 7.77 -27.85 30.59
N VAL A 132 7.54 -26.77 31.34
CA VAL A 132 6.24 -26.49 31.95
C VAL A 132 5.84 -25.04 31.74
N ASP A 133 4.58 -24.82 31.41
CA ASP A 133 4.03 -23.49 31.21
C ASP A 133 3.40 -22.94 32.49
N THR A 134 3.49 -21.65 32.66
CA THR A 134 2.74 -20.88 33.67
C THR A 134 2.25 -19.59 33.07
N LYS A 135 1.47 -18.83 33.81
CA LYS A 135 0.97 -17.52 33.38
C LYS A 135 1.42 -16.43 34.32
N LEU A 136 1.71 -15.28 33.75
CA LEU A 136 2.22 -14.13 34.48
C LEU A 136 1.60 -12.83 33.96
N ALA A 137 1.08 -12.02 34.88
CA ALA A 137 0.72 -10.64 34.60
C ALA A 137 1.92 -9.74 34.79
N LEU A 138 1.96 -8.61 34.10
CA LEU A 138 3.00 -7.60 34.24
C LEU A 138 2.42 -6.19 34.25
N THR A 139 3.20 -5.24 34.71
CA THR A 139 2.87 -3.82 34.65
C THR A 139 3.15 -3.28 33.28
N VAL A 140 2.18 -2.58 32.67
CA VAL A 140 2.33 -1.85 31.42
C VAL A 140 1.99 -0.39 31.69
N ASN A 141 2.99 0.46 31.63
CA ASN A 141 2.86 1.89 31.77
C ASN A 141 2.36 2.52 30.47
N LYS A 142 1.66 3.63 30.57
CA LYS A 142 1.35 4.43 29.41
C LYS A 142 2.61 5.01 28.78
N ALA A 143 2.61 5.20 27.48
CA ALA A 143 3.64 5.98 26.79
C ALA A 143 3.43 7.47 27.08
N ALA A 144 4.52 8.21 27.21
CA ALA A 144 4.46 9.62 27.59
C ALA A 144 3.66 10.48 26.59
N GLN A 145 3.72 10.15 25.32
CA GLN A 145 3.14 10.98 24.26
C GLN A 145 2.47 10.12 23.18
N ALA A 146 1.32 10.57 22.68
CA ALA A 146 0.67 10.01 21.50
C ALA A 146 1.52 10.23 20.23
N PRO A 147 1.35 9.40 19.18
CA PRO A 147 2.12 9.53 17.95
C PRO A 147 1.77 10.81 17.18
N ASN A 148 2.67 11.24 16.29
CA ASN A 148 2.44 12.35 15.36
C ASN A 148 1.96 13.65 16.04
N ILE A 149 2.56 14.01 17.18
CA ILE A 149 2.17 15.22 17.92
C ILE A 149 2.18 16.43 16.98
N PRO A 150 1.05 17.16 16.86
CA PRO A 150 1.02 18.38 16.11
C PRO A 150 2.01 19.42 16.64
N GLN A 151 2.71 20.08 15.74
CA GLN A 151 3.70 21.10 16.08
C GLN A 151 3.16 22.50 15.80
N ALA A 152 3.80 23.52 16.37
CA ALA A 152 3.55 24.91 16.00
C ALA A 152 3.65 25.08 14.49
N THR A 153 2.71 25.79 13.88
CA THR A 153 2.61 25.89 12.43
C THR A 153 2.39 27.32 11.94
N MET A 154 2.83 27.57 10.72
CA MET A 154 2.56 28.77 9.96
C MET A 154 1.41 28.49 8.98
N ALA A 155 0.30 29.19 9.12
CA ALA A 155 -0.86 29.01 8.25
C ALA A 155 -0.84 30.04 7.10
N PRO A 156 -1.08 29.64 5.83
CA PRO A 156 -1.18 30.57 4.69
C PRO A 156 -2.33 31.59 4.89
N ALA A 157 -2.10 32.82 4.46
CA ALA A 157 -2.98 33.94 4.75
C ALA A 157 -4.41 33.81 4.18
N HIS A 158 -4.54 33.31 2.95
CA HIS A 158 -5.81 33.39 2.23
C HIS A 158 -6.70 32.16 2.38
N SER A 159 -6.13 30.97 2.59
CA SER A 159 -6.87 29.71 2.72
C SER A 159 -7.31 29.40 4.15
N THR A 160 -6.59 29.93 5.14
CA THR A 160 -6.78 29.59 6.55
C THR A 160 -7.26 30.80 7.33
N LYS A 161 -8.54 30.84 7.67
CA LYS A 161 -9.15 31.97 8.37
C LYS A 161 -9.41 31.69 9.83
N LYS A 162 -9.53 30.44 10.21
CA LYS A 162 -9.79 29.97 11.57
C LYS A 162 -8.98 28.70 11.89
N VAL A 163 -8.85 28.39 13.16
CA VAL A 163 -8.10 27.21 13.65
C VAL A 163 -8.58 25.92 12.98
N GLY A 164 -9.88 25.74 12.86
CA GLY A 164 -10.48 24.55 12.26
C GLY A 164 -10.15 24.34 10.77
N ASP A 165 -9.65 25.36 10.08
CA ASP A 165 -9.22 25.25 8.67
C ASP A 165 -7.84 24.54 8.54
N ILE A 166 -7.12 24.37 9.65
CA ILE A 166 -5.81 23.72 9.68
C ILE A 166 -6.00 22.22 9.89
N MET A 167 -5.48 21.42 8.95
CA MET A 167 -5.46 19.98 9.08
C MET A 167 -4.43 19.55 10.13
N LEU A 168 -4.87 18.72 11.06
CA LEU A 168 -4.00 18.06 12.03
C LEU A 168 -3.53 16.70 11.47
N PRO A 169 -2.42 16.16 11.99
CA PRO A 169 -2.00 14.80 11.71
C PRO A 169 -3.08 13.77 12.07
N ASP A 170 -3.01 12.60 11.45
CA ASP A 170 -3.94 11.50 11.72
C ASP A 170 -4.01 11.17 13.21
N GLY A 171 -5.22 10.97 13.69
CA GLY A 171 -5.51 10.69 15.08
C GLY A 171 -5.66 11.93 15.96
N TRP A 172 -5.46 13.14 15.45
CA TRP A 172 -5.62 14.37 16.21
C TRP A 172 -6.83 15.18 15.73
N SER A 173 -7.49 15.86 16.67
CA SER A 173 -8.61 16.75 16.41
C SER A 173 -8.50 18.01 17.25
N TRP A 174 -8.90 19.15 16.68
CA TRP A 174 -9.02 20.39 17.45
C TRP A 174 -10.07 20.27 18.53
N GLN A 175 -9.82 20.90 19.67
CA GLN A 175 -10.87 21.12 20.67
C GLN A 175 -12.01 21.91 20.04
N GLU A 176 -13.25 21.48 20.30
CA GLU A 176 -14.43 22.04 19.63
C GLU A 176 -14.52 23.54 19.80
N ASP A 177 -14.30 24.03 21.02
CA ASP A 177 -14.35 25.47 21.34
C ASP A 177 -13.25 26.29 20.65
N ASN A 178 -12.19 25.65 20.12
CA ASN A 178 -11.09 26.33 19.44
C ASN A 178 -11.28 26.40 17.92
N LYS A 179 -12.11 25.57 17.33
CA LYS A 179 -12.24 25.45 15.86
C LYS A 179 -12.62 26.77 15.18
N ASP A 180 -13.49 27.55 15.80
CA ASP A 180 -13.97 28.80 15.24
C ASP A 180 -13.12 30.02 15.60
N THR A 181 -12.02 29.82 16.33
CA THR A 181 -11.08 30.90 16.67
C THR A 181 -10.47 31.47 15.40
N ALA A 182 -10.66 32.76 15.16
CA ALA A 182 -10.17 33.48 13.98
C ALA A 182 -8.64 33.62 14.01
N LEU A 183 -8.01 33.41 12.86
CA LEU A 183 -6.59 33.61 12.66
C LEU A 183 -6.35 34.95 11.95
N VAL A 184 -5.74 35.89 12.65
CA VAL A 184 -5.34 37.19 12.12
C VAL A 184 -3.90 37.14 11.62
N VAL A 185 -3.64 37.74 10.46
CA VAL A 185 -2.27 37.78 9.88
C VAL A 185 -1.29 38.41 10.86
N GLY A 186 -0.18 37.71 11.10
CA GLY A 186 0.89 38.18 11.99
C GLY A 186 0.62 38.06 13.50
N MET A 187 -0.57 37.58 13.90
CA MET A 187 -0.90 37.33 15.31
C MET A 187 -0.81 35.84 15.60
N ALA A 188 -0.19 35.48 16.70
CA ALA A 188 -0.15 34.12 17.21
C ALA A 188 -1.43 33.80 17.97
N VAL A 189 -2.00 32.62 17.73
CA VAL A 189 -3.15 32.06 18.44
C VAL A 189 -2.73 30.70 19.01
N THR A 190 -3.04 30.45 20.27
CA THR A 190 -2.85 29.11 20.89
C THR A 190 -4.17 28.37 20.90
N ALA A 191 -4.16 27.15 20.38
CA ALA A 191 -5.33 26.27 20.33
C ALA A 191 -4.93 24.86 20.80
N ASN A 192 -5.88 24.17 21.43
CA ASN A 192 -5.68 22.81 21.92
C ASN A 192 -6.16 21.78 20.89
N ALA A 193 -5.34 20.76 20.72
CA ALA A 193 -5.69 19.55 19.96
C ALA A 193 -5.68 18.33 20.88
N PHE A 194 -6.59 17.39 20.66
CA PHE A 194 -6.71 16.14 21.39
C PHE A 194 -6.38 14.96 20.48
N TYR A 195 -5.71 13.96 21.06
CA TYR A 195 -5.55 12.67 20.41
C TYR A 195 -6.86 11.86 20.53
N THR A 196 -7.41 11.46 19.40
CA THR A 196 -8.69 10.74 19.27
C THR A 196 -8.52 9.33 18.74
N GLY A 197 -7.26 8.85 18.58
CA GLY A 197 -6.96 7.50 18.12
C GLY A 197 -7.61 6.44 19.02
N ALA A 198 -7.91 5.27 18.45
CA ALA A 198 -8.55 4.17 19.17
C ALA A 198 -7.72 3.68 20.38
N ASP A 199 -6.42 3.91 20.36
CA ASP A 199 -5.44 3.53 21.38
C ASP A 199 -5.11 4.66 22.38
N LYS A 200 -5.89 5.76 22.38
CA LYS A 200 -5.65 6.95 23.23
C LYS A 200 -5.43 6.63 24.71
N GLY A 201 -6.09 5.60 25.24
CA GLY A 201 -5.95 5.20 26.64
C GLY A 201 -4.54 4.70 27.03
N ASN A 202 -3.67 4.50 26.05
CA ASN A 202 -2.29 4.04 26.24
C ASN A 202 -1.26 5.17 26.38
N TYR A 203 -1.69 6.42 26.35
CA TYR A 203 -0.80 7.59 26.44
C TYR A 203 -1.11 8.46 27.66
N GLU A 204 -0.05 9.08 28.23
CA GLU A 204 -0.20 10.02 29.34
C GLU A 204 -0.74 11.37 28.84
N THR A 205 -0.20 11.85 27.70
CA THR A 205 -0.60 13.12 27.12
C THR A 205 -1.65 12.89 26.03
N GLU A 206 -2.88 13.28 26.32
CA GLU A 206 -4.03 13.21 25.41
C GLU A 206 -4.32 14.53 24.71
N SER A 207 -3.67 15.63 25.12
CA SER A 207 -3.85 16.96 24.55
C SER A 207 -2.55 17.73 24.45
N VAL A 208 -2.47 18.61 23.45
CA VAL A 208 -1.36 19.53 23.27
C VAL A 208 -1.87 20.93 22.93
N SER A 209 -1.15 21.94 23.40
CA SER A 209 -1.39 23.35 23.03
C SER A 209 -0.47 23.72 21.85
N ILE A 210 -1.04 24.16 20.75
CA ILE A 210 -0.34 24.48 19.51
C ILE A 210 -0.42 25.97 19.27
N THR A 211 0.73 26.59 19.06
CA THR A 211 0.79 28.00 18.63
C THR A 211 0.72 28.06 17.10
N ILE A 212 -0.25 28.82 16.61
CA ILE A 212 -0.52 29.00 15.17
C ILE A 212 -0.30 30.47 14.85
N THR A 213 0.53 30.76 13.85
CA THR A 213 0.71 32.10 13.32
C THR A 213 0.25 32.13 11.87
N ARG A 214 -0.69 33.01 11.53
CA ARG A 214 -1.12 33.18 10.15
C ARG A 214 -0.12 34.06 9.41
N SER A 215 0.57 33.52 8.42
CA SER A 215 1.54 34.24 7.61
C SER A 215 0.88 34.97 6.44
N LYS A 216 1.56 35.97 5.89
CA LYS A 216 1.24 36.52 4.59
C LYS A 216 1.73 35.55 3.51
N CYS A 217 0.89 35.22 2.55
CA CYS A 217 1.30 34.41 1.41
C CYS A 217 2.21 35.25 0.48
N ASP A 218 3.31 34.69 0.06
CA ASP A 218 4.27 35.34 -0.87
C ASP A 218 3.95 35.03 -2.35
N HIS A 219 3.00 34.16 -2.58
CA HIS A 219 2.53 33.75 -3.92
C HIS A 219 3.63 33.21 -4.84
N THR A 220 4.67 32.59 -4.26
CA THR A 220 5.81 32.06 -5.04
C THR A 220 5.46 30.80 -5.84
N HIS A 221 4.50 30.00 -5.35
CA HIS A 221 4.08 28.79 -6.04
C HIS A 221 2.79 29.02 -6.82
N THR A 222 2.90 29.04 -8.14
CA THR A 222 1.75 29.36 -9.01
C THR A 222 1.38 28.16 -9.90
N GLU A 223 0.12 28.17 -10.37
CA GLU A 223 -0.41 27.24 -11.37
C GLU A 223 -1.36 27.98 -12.32
N ILE A 224 -1.53 27.44 -13.52
CA ILE A 224 -2.48 27.94 -14.51
C ILE A 224 -3.74 27.08 -14.46
N ARG A 225 -4.90 27.71 -14.37
CA ARG A 225 -6.22 27.05 -14.42
C ARG A 225 -7.06 27.64 -15.54
N ASN A 226 -8.08 26.89 -15.96
CA ASN A 226 -9.03 27.32 -17.00
C ASN A 226 -8.37 27.63 -18.36
N GLN A 227 -7.31 26.94 -18.71
CA GLN A 227 -6.65 27.05 -20.01
C GLN A 227 -7.37 26.18 -21.05
N TRP A 228 -7.55 26.71 -22.26
CA TRP A 228 -7.99 25.91 -23.43
C TRP A 228 -7.40 26.45 -24.73
N GLU A 229 -7.19 25.55 -25.63
CA GLU A 229 -6.63 25.82 -26.96
C GLU A 229 -7.61 26.56 -27.86
N ALA A 230 -7.10 27.47 -28.70
CA ALA A 230 -7.83 28.04 -29.79
C ALA A 230 -8.10 27.00 -30.88
N THR A 231 -9.28 27.07 -31.48
CA THR A 231 -9.64 26.33 -32.69
C THR A 231 -9.98 27.32 -33.79
N CYS A 232 -10.26 26.83 -34.99
CA CYS A 232 -10.76 27.71 -36.06
C CYS A 232 -12.19 28.23 -35.82
N LYS A 233 -12.93 27.59 -34.90
CA LYS A 233 -14.29 28.02 -34.48
C LYS A 233 -14.30 28.92 -33.24
N LYS A 234 -13.45 28.58 -32.32
CA LYS A 234 -13.46 29.18 -30.95
C LYS A 234 -12.10 29.72 -30.60
N GLU A 235 -12.08 30.90 -30.04
CA GLU A 235 -10.91 31.47 -29.41
C GLU A 235 -10.43 30.59 -28.26
N GLY A 236 -9.14 30.56 -28.03
CA GLY A 236 -8.53 29.93 -26.88
C GLY A 236 -8.39 30.90 -25.71
N TYR A 237 -7.84 30.39 -24.63
CA TYR A 237 -7.56 31.16 -23.43
C TYR A 237 -6.28 30.66 -22.78
N THR A 238 -5.38 31.58 -22.39
CA THR A 238 -4.10 31.23 -21.80
C THR A 238 -4.23 30.67 -20.38
N GLY A 239 -5.43 30.80 -19.79
CA GLY A 239 -5.70 30.40 -18.41
C GLY A 239 -5.37 31.48 -17.39
N ASP A 240 -5.97 31.37 -16.24
CA ASP A 240 -5.74 32.23 -15.10
C ASP A 240 -4.62 31.71 -14.24
N THR A 241 -3.78 32.60 -13.69
CA THR A 241 -2.72 32.25 -12.75
C THR A 241 -3.26 32.29 -11.33
N TYR A 242 -3.12 31.17 -10.60
CA TYR A 242 -3.50 31.04 -9.20
C TYR A 242 -2.27 30.70 -8.34
N CYS A 243 -2.28 31.17 -7.10
CA CYS A 243 -1.36 30.67 -6.10
C CYS A 243 -1.77 29.26 -5.66
N LYS A 244 -0.85 28.30 -5.68
CA LYS A 244 -1.12 26.92 -5.20
C LYS A 244 -1.36 26.85 -3.70
N ASP A 245 -0.65 27.70 -2.94
CA ASP A 245 -0.64 27.63 -1.49
C ASP A 245 -1.88 28.24 -0.86
N CYS A 246 -2.41 29.34 -1.42
CA CYS A 246 -3.57 30.02 -0.86
C CYS A 246 -4.81 30.03 -1.77
N GLY A 247 -4.69 29.58 -3.02
CA GLY A 247 -5.80 29.52 -3.96
C GLY A 247 -6.20 30.88 -4.57
N GLU A 248 -5.50 31.97 -4.25
CA GLU A 248 -5.83 33.30 -4.78
C GLU A 248 -5.53 33.40 -6.27
N LYS A 249 -6.44 34.03 -7.02
CA LYS A 249 -6.23 34.38 -8.42
C LYS A 249 -5.30 35.58 -8.51
N LEU A 250 -4.09 35.38 -9.05
CA LEU A 250 -3.05 36.42 -9.14
C LEU A 250 -3.14 37.22 -10.45
N ALA A 251 -3.51 36.56 -11.53
CA ALA A 251 -3.68 37.21 -12.82
C ALA A 251 -4.75 36.50 -13.66
N ALA A 252 -5.45 37.28 -14.47
CA ALA A 252 -6.29 36.76 -15.52
C ALA A 252 -5.45 36.41 -16.74
N GLY A 253 -5.82 35.34 -17.42
CA GLY A 253 -5.25 35.00 -18.72
C GLY A 253 -5.70 35.96 -19.82
N THR A 254 -5.25 35.71 -21.01
CA THR A 254 -5.60 36.46 -22.22
C THR A 254 -6.27 35.54 -23.24
N THR A 255 -7.10 36.12 -24.07
CA THR A 255 -7.72 35.41 -25.20
C THR A 255 -6.66 35.07 -26.24
N ILE A 256 -6.70 33.88 -26.76
CA ILE A 256 -5.89 33.42 -27.90
C ILE A 256 -6.78 33.47 -29.13
N GLU A 257 -6.36 34.19 -30.16
CA GLU A 257 -7.11 34.34 -31.40
C GLU A 257 -7.39 32.97 -32.05
N LYS A 258 -8.51 32.92 -32.79
CA LYS A 258 -8.88 31.72 -33.51
C LYS A 258 -7.77 31.28 -34.47
N LYS A 259 -7.54 29.99 -34.55
CA LYS A 259 -6.64 29.42 -35.56
C LYS A 259 -7.23 29.62 -36.96
N PRO A 260 -6.42 29.90 -37.99
CA PRO A 260 -6.91 30.01 -39.35
C PRO A 260 -7.55 28.69 -39.81
N HIS A 261 -8.56 28.81 -40.66
CA HIS A 261 -9.16 27.62 -41.31
C HIS A 261 -8.15 26.92 -42.22
N LYS A 262 -8.07 25.59 -42.14
CA LYS A 262 -7.26 24.77 -43.02
C LYS A 262 -8.14 24.25 -44.16
N VAL A 263 -7.73 24.50 -45.39
CA VAL A 263 -8.48 24.04 -46.57
C VAL A 263 -8.55 22.51 -46.60
N GLY A 264 -9.75 21.97 -46.59
CA GLY A 264 -10.07 20.57 -46.83
C GLY A 264 -10.61 20.40 -48.26
N THR A 265 -11.72 21.07 -48.57
CA THR A 265 -12.26 21.16 -49.95
C THR A 265 -11.97 22.58 -50.47
N PRO A 266 -11.28 22.72 -51.61
CA PRO A 266 -11.03 24.03 -52.19
C PRO A 266 -12.31 24.74 -52.60
N ALA A 267 -12.25 26.07 -52.62
CA ALA A 267 -13.34 26.88 -53.20
C ALA A 267 -13.52 26.57 -54.67
N THR A 268 -14.74 26.64 -55.13
CA THR A 268 -15.09 26.51 -56.56
C THR A 268 -15.72 27.82 -57.05
N CYS A 269 -16.08 27.90 -58.32
CA CYS A 269 -16.71 29.08 -58.90
C CYS A 269 -18.07 29.43 -58.28
N VAL A 270 -18.70 28.52 -57.54
CA VAL A 270 -20.02 28.70 -56.89
C VAL A 270 -20.03 28.41 -55.39
N SER A 271 -18.97 27.81 -54.85
CA SER A 271 -18.91 27.45 -53.44
C SER A 271 -17.61 27.88 -52.80
N LYS A 272 -17.68 28.32 -51.55
CA LYS A 272 -16.53 28.67 -50.71
C LYS A 272 -15.77 27.42 -50.31
N ALA A 273 -14.49 27.56 -49.94
CA ALA A 273 -13.69 26.48 -49.38
C ALA A 273 -14.30 25.91 -48.11
N VAL A 274 -14.14 24.61 -47.86
CA VAL A 274 -14.59 23.93 -46.63
C VAL A 274 -13.38 23.58 -45.79
N CYS A 275 -13.42 23.93 -44.52
CA CYS A 275 -12.35 23.65 -43.56
C CYS A 275 -12.27 22.15 -43.25
N SER A 276 -11.07 21.56 -43.35
CA SER A 276 -10.82 20.14 -43.03
C SER A 276 -10.95 19.81 -41.52
N VAL A 277 -10.94 20.83 -40.66
CA VAL A 277 -10.97 20.65 -39.19
C VAL A 277 -12.36 20.85 -38.62
N CYS A 278 -13.10 21.87 -39.09
CA CYS A 278 -14.39 22.23 -38.54
C CYS A 278 -15.57 22.08 -39.49
N SER A 279 -15.32 21.74 -40.73
CA SER A 279 -16.32 21.55 -41.82
C SER A 279 -17.13 22.82 -42.15
N GLU A 280 -16.75 23.97 -41.64
CA GLU A 280 -17.39 25.26 -42.02
C GLU A 280 -16.82 25.79 -43.32
N THR A 281 -17.64 26.51 -44.07
CA THR A 281 -17.22 27.22 -45.27
C THR A 281 -16.51 28.53 -44.87
N PHE A 282 -15.45 28.87 -45.59
CA PHE A 282 -14.67 30.07 -45.33
C PHE A 282 -14.05 30.66 -46.58
N GLY A 283 -13.58 31.88 -46.53
CA GLY A 283 -12.98 32.59 -47.66
C GLY A 283 -14.03 32.98 -48.71
N GLU A 284 -13.57 33.31 -49.93
CA GLU A 284 -14.42 33.64 -51.05
C GLU A 284 -14.47 32.48 -52.03
N VAL A 285 -15.44 32.51 -52.97
CA VAL A 285 -15.52 31.56 -54.08
C VAL A 285 -14.33 31.79 -55.04
N ASP A 286 -13.82 30.74 -55.63
CA ASP A 286 -12.76 30.82 -56.64
C ASP A 286 -13.40 30.81 -58.04
N ALA A 287 -13.58 32.02 -58.60
CA ALA A 287 -14.20 32.20 -59.93
C ALA A 287 -13.42 31.52 -61.06
N THR A 288 -12.23 30.98 -60.79
CA THR A 288 -11.39 30.28 -61.79
C THR A 288 -11.42 28.76 -61.64
N ASN A 289 -11.86 28.23 -60.51
CA ASN A 289 -11.91 26.80 -60.23
C ASN A 289 -13.25 26.20 -60.66
N HIS A 290 -13.29 25.72 -61.86
CA HIS A 290 -14.44 25.08 -62.48
C HIS A 290 -14.28 23.56 -62.46
N VAL A 291 -14.87 22.87 -61.48
CA VAL A 291 -14.68 21.42 -61.24
C VAL A 291 -15.57 20.58 -62.15
N HIS A 292 -16.80 21.00 -62.37
CA HIS A 292 -17.76 20.27 -63.18
C HIS A 292 -17.94 20.93 -64.50
N THR A 293 -17.71 20.18 -65.59
CA THR A 293 -17.75 20.71 -66.92
C THR A 293 -18.65 19.84 -67.84
N THR A 294 -19.22 20.47 -68.86
CA THR A 294 -20.00 19.80 -69.89
C THR A 294 -19.67 20.37 -71.28
N VAL A 295 -19.80 19.57 -72.31
CA VAL A 295 -19.61 20.02 -73.65
C VAL A 295 -20.97 20.25 -74.27
N LYS A 296 -21.20 21.47 -74.78
CA LYS A 296 -22.39 21.89 -75.47
C LYS A 296 -22.06 22.12 -76.97
N ASN A 297 -23.07 22.20 -77.84
CA ASN A 297 -22.96 22.53 -79.27
C ASN A 297 -22.10 21.59 -80.08
N ARG A 298 -21.87 20.36 -79.64
CA ARG A 298 -21.12 19.35 -80.35
C ARG A 298 -21.87 18.93 -81.61
N LYS A 299 -21.17 18.88 -82.69
CA LYS A 299 -21.70 18.42 -84.00
C LYS A 299 -20.73 17.42 -84.59
N GLU A 300 -21.21 16.24 -84.90
CA GLU A 300 -20.36 15.24 -85.52
C GLU A 300 -20.07 15.65 -87.01
N ALA A 301 -18.86 15.36 -87.47
CA ALA A 301 -18.48 15.51 -88.84
C ALA A 301 -19.14 14.41 -89.68
N THR A 302 -19.61 14.77 -90.87
CA THR A 302 -20.10 13.79 -91.91
C THR A 302 -19.04 13.69 -92.97
N CYS A 303 -19.28 12.84 -93.97
CA CYS A 303 -18.36 12.67 -95.04
C CYS A 303 -18.21 13.93 -95.94
N THR A 304 -19.23 14.83 -95.92
CA THR A 304 -19.25 16.05 -96.70
C THR A 304 -19.31 17.36 -95.96
N GLN A 305 -19.55 17.29 -94.63
CA GLN A 305 -19.66 18.49 -93.80
C GLN A 305 -18.69 18.40 -92.59
N THR A 306 -18.12 19.52 -92.24
CA THR A 306 -17.31 19.66 -91.06
C THR A 306 -18.15 19.54 -89.80
N GLY A 307 -17.58 18.92 -88.77
CA GLY A 307 -18.19 18.83 -87.45
C GLY A 307 -17.62 19.94 -86.51
N TYR A 308 -18.04 19.89 -85.25
CA TYR A 308 -17.61 20.80 -84.26
C TYR A 308 -17.44 20.04 -82.96
N ALA A 309 -16.26 20.16 -82.29
CA ALA A 309 -15.95 19.41 -81.04
C ALA A 309 -16.82 19.83 -79.86
N GLY A 310 -17.50 20.96 -79.96
CA GLY A 310 -18.37 21.54 -78.99
C GLY A 310 -17.58 22.41 -77.96
N ASP A 311 -18.29 23.33 -77.39
CA ASP A 311 -17.77 24.29 -76.42
C ASP A 311 -17.83 23.68 -74.99
N THR A 312 -16.80 23.84 -74.22
CA THR A 312 -16.78 23.38 -72.82
C THR A 312 -17.32 24.47 -71.91
N TYR A 313 -18.36 24.16 -71.17
CA TYR A 313 -18.96 25.05 -70.16
C TYR A 313 -18.84 24.44 -68.80
N CYS A 314 -18.71 25.31 -67.75
CA CYS A 314 -18.92 24.88 -66.36
C CYS A 314 -20.41 24.60 -66.12
N THR A 315 -20.74 23.44 -65.57
CA THR A 315 -22.15 23.09 -65.30
C THR A 315 -22.71 23.84 -64.10
N ASP A 316 -21.83 24.34 -63.22
CA ASP A 316 -22.22 25.01 -61.95
C ASP A 316 -22.51 26.50 -62.16
N CYS A 317 -21.79 27.19 -63.05
CA CYS A 317 -21.95 28.63 -63.27
C CYS A 317 -22.20 29.04 -64.71
N ASP A 318 -22.36 28.09 -65.60
CA ASP A 318 -22.61 28.26 -67.05
C ASP A 318 -21.55 29.06 -67.83
N LYS A 319 -20.39 29.30 -67.22
CA LYS A 319 -19.31 30.04 -67.87
C LYS A 319 -18.69 29.20 -69.01
N LEU A 320 -18.50 29.82 -70.15
CA LEU A 320 -17.75 29.24 -71.22
C LEU A 320 -16.26 29.17 -70.84
N LEU A 321 -15.69 27.98 -70.84
CA LEU A 321 -14.29 27.74 -70.42
C LEU A 321 -13.37 27.61 -71.63
N SER A 322 -13.86 26.99 -72.69
CA SER A 322 -13.13 26.93 -73.91
C SER A 322 -14.07 26.71 -75.10
N THR A 323 -13.74 27.30 -76.23
CA THR A 323 -14.43 27.01 -77.50
C THR A 323 -13.89 25.73 -78.14
N GLY A 324 -14.75 24.99 -78.75
CA GLY A 324 -14.38 23.79 -79.46
C GLY A 324 -13.57 24.08 -80.72
N LYS A 325 -13.09 23.02 -81.29
CA LYS A 325 -12.42 23.07 -82.62
C LYS A 325 -13.31 22.51 -83.69
N GLU A 326 -13.22 23.07 -84.93
CA GLU A 326 -13.83 22.49 -86.08
C GLU A 326 -13.20 21.11 -86.34
N LEU A 327 -14.03 20.14 -86.63
CA LEU A 327 -13.63 18.79 -87.02
C LEU A 327 -13.72 18.70 -88.56
N ALA A 328 -12.65 18.30 -89.21
CA ALA A 328 -12.64 18.11 -90.66
C ALA A 328 -13.71 17.10 -91.11
N ALA A 329 -14.27 17.32 -92.26
CA ALA A 329 -15.17 16.34 -92.91
C ALA A 329 -14.44 15.01 -93.08
N LEU A 330 -15.12 13.92 -92.87
CA LEU A 330 -14.55 12.54 -92.84
C LEU A 330 -14.10 12.08 -94.28
N GLY A 331 -14.58 12.75 -95.35
CA GLY A 331 -14.29 12.34 -96.73
C GLY A 331 -15.08 11.07 -97.13
N HIS A 332 -14.87 10.65 -98.31
CA HIS A 332 -15.43 9.40 -98.85
C HIS A 332 -14.30 8.37 -99.03
N ASP A 333 -14.44 7.21 -98.47
CA ASP A 333 -13.58 6.05 -98.75
C ASP A 333 -14.17 5.23 -99.84
N TYR A 334 -13.79 5.54 -101.03
CA TYR A 334 -14.21 4.79 -102.23
C TYR A 334 -13.39 3.50 -102.31
N LYS A 335 -13.96 2.38 -101.93
CA LYS A 335 -13.41 1.10 -102.31
C LYS A 335 -13.83 0.78 -103.73
N ALA A 336 -12.89 0.77 -104.69
CA ALA A 336 -13.11 0.25 -105.98
C ALA A 336 -13.42 -1.25 -105.93
N THR A 337 -14.66 -1.67 -106.24
CA THR A 337 -15.00 -3.05 -106.52
C THR A 337 -14.61 -3.34 -108.01
N VAL A 338 -13.60 -4.21 -108.16
CA VAL A 338 -13.25 -4.81 -109.48
C VAL A 338 -14.16 -5.97 -109.72
#